data_20fc201ad057abb833f06fadba874445
#
_entry.id   20fc201ad057abb833f06fadba874445
#
_cell.length_a   1.000
_cell.length_b   1.000
_cell.length_c   1.000
_cell.angle_alpha   90.00
_cell.angle_beta   90.00
_cell.angle_gamma   90.00
#
_symmetry.space_group_name_H-M   'P 1'
#
loop_
_entity.id
_entity.type
_entity.pdbx_description
1 polymer ?
#
loop_
_entity_poly.entity_id
_entity_poly.type
_entity_poly.pdbx_seq_one_letter_code
_entity_poly.pdbx_strand_id
1 'polypeptide(L)'
;MKENAVLRDKASYLVDELDEITKNKKVDYAVGYGEFIYQAGPWLYERRVVCKVEKPENQMTDMYTFIVTNMESSPEYLIKFYCKRGLMENFIKESKTGFDFASVSGHTRIVNANRLQIHALAYNIFNWFRRLALSANMRKQRIDTVRLKLLKIAVKVILQQGI
;
A
#
# COMPACT_ATOMS: atom_id res chain seq x y z
N MET A 1 -14.14 2.49 1.17
CA MET A 1 -15.49 2.29 1.76
C MET A 1 -15.69 0.79 1.96
N LYS A 2 -16.37 0.36 3.05
CA LYS A 2 -16.65 -1.07 3.24
C LYS A 2 -17.75 -1.52 2.28
N GLU A 3 -17.55 -2.66 1.67
CA GLU A 3 -18.47 -3.31 0.76
C GLU A 3 -19.78 -3.70 1.47
N ASN A 4 -20.91 -3.59 0.76
CA ASN A 4 -22.24 -4.04 1.18
C ASN A 4 -23.08 -4.48 -0.03
N ALA A 5 -24.24 -5.13 0.22
CA ALA A 5 -25.10 -5.64 -0.85
C ALA A 5 -25.58 -4.59 -1.83
N VAL A 6 -25.95 -3.39 -1.37
CA VAL A 6 -26.44 -2.30 -2.24
C VAL A 6 -25.34 -1.80 -3.18
N LEU A 7 -24.08 -1.74 -2.71
CA LEU A 7 -22.96 -1.32 -3.54
C LEU A 7 -22.61 -2.39 -4.59
N ARG A 8 -22.74 -3.67 -4.25
CA ARG A 8 -22.56 -4.77 -5.22
C ARG A 8 -23.63 -4.73 -6.30
N ASP A 9 -24.89 -4.54 -5.92
CA ASP A 9 -26.01 -4.42 -6.85
C ASP A 9 -25.79 -3.25 -7.83
N LYS A 10 -25.38 -2.09 -7.32
CA LYS A 10 -25.04 -0.93 -8.18
C LYS A 10 -23.83 -1.15 -9.10
N ALA A 11 -22.95 -2.08 -8.79
CA ALA A 11 -21.79 -2.46 -9.60
C ALA A 11 -22.03 -3.69 -10.48
N SER A 12 -23.22 -4.29 -10.48
CA SER A 12 -23.54 -5.54 -11.21
C SER A 12 -23.32 -5.41 -12.72
N TYR A 13 -23.60 -4.25 -13.31
CA TYR A 13 -23.36 -4.01 -14.73
C TYR A 13 -21.91 -4.24 -15.15
N LEU A 14 -20.93 -3.98 -14.27
CA LEU A 14 -19.52 -4.27 -14.53
C LEU A 14 -19.24 -5.76 -14.47
N VAL A 15 -19.93 -6.51 -13.62
CA VAL A 15 -19.78 -7.96 -13.52
C VAL A 15 -20.26 -8.60 -14.81
N ASP A 16 -21.43 -8.19 -15.32
CA ASP A 16 -22.00 -8.69 -16.57
C ASP A 16 -21.06 -8.41 -17.76
N GLU A 17 -20.52 -7.18 -17.85
CA GLU A 17 -19.55 -6.81 -18.88
C GLU A 17 -18.27 -7.65 -18.80
N LEU A 18 -17.75 -7.88 -17.57
CA LEU A 18 -16.55 -8.70 -17.36
C LEU A 18 -16.81 -10.18 -17.68
N ASP A 19 -18.02 -10.69 -17.42
CA ASP A 19 -18.40 -12.05 -17.78
C ASP A 19 -18.41 -12.27 -19.27
N GLU A 20 -18.91 -11.34 -20.04
CA GLU A 20 -18.88 -11.38 -21.50
C GLU A 20 -17.44 -11.35 -22.04
N ILE A 21 -16.61 -10.47 -21.49
CA ILE A 21 -15.20 -10.35 -21.88
C ILE A 21 -14.44 -11.65 -21.56
N THR A 22 -14.63 -12.21 -20.38
CA THR A 22 -13.96 -13.44 -19.93
C THR A 22 -14.38 -14.64 -20.76
N LYS A 23 -15.66 -14.79 -21.05
CA LYS A 23 -16.19 -15.87 -21.91
C LYS A 23 -15.67 -15.78 -23.34
N ASN A 24 -15.63 -14.58 -23.91
CA ASN A 24 -15.25 -14.38 -25.32
C ASN A 24 -13.74 -14.47 -25.55
N LYS A 25 -12.90 -14.02 -24.59
CA LYS A 25 -11.45 -13.90 -24.76
C LYS A 25 -10.64 -15.00 -24.07
N LYS A 26 -11.26 -15.92 -23.31
CA LYS A 26 -10.57 -16.94 -22.49
C LYS A 26 -9.44 -16.33 -21.63
N VAL A 27 -9.72 -15.19 -21.01
CA VAL A 27 -8.76 -14.47 -20.17
C VAL A 27 -8.98 -14.88 -18.72
N ASP A 28 -7.91 -15.28 -18.05
CA ASP A 28 -7.96 -15.76 -16.66
C ASP A 28 -8.15 -14.65 -15.62
N TYR A 29 -7.85 -13.40 -16.01
CA TYR A 29 -8.02 -12.23 -15.15
C TYR A 29 -8.67 -11.07 -15.91
N ALA A 30 -9.72 -10.50 -15.33
CA ALA A 30 -10.40 -9.33 -15.89
C ALA A 30 -10.63 -8.26 -14.80
N VAL A 31 -10.59 -6.99 -15.20
CA VAL A 31 -10.84 -5.86 -14.30
C VAL A 31 -11.72 -4.82 -14.99
N GLY A 32 -12.77 -4.39 -14.30
CA GLY A 32 -13.66 -3.31 -14.72
C GLY A 32 -13.61 -2.13 -13.77
N TYR A 33 -13.78 -0.93 -14.31
CA TYR A 33 -13.85 0.32 -13.55
C TYR A 33 -15.16 1.04 -13.90
N GLY A 34 -15.84 1.50 -12.87
CA GLY A 34 -17.10 2.22 -13.05
C GLY A 34 -17.35 3.22 -11.95
N GLU A 35 -18.49 3.89 -12.07
CA GLU A 35 -18.92 4.88 -11.09
C GLU A 35 -20.43 4.95 -10.99
N PHE A 36 -20.91 5.38 -9.86
CA PHE A 36 -22.34 5.66 -9.61
C PHE A 36 -22.48 6.65 -8.45
N ILE A 37 -23.68 7.20 -8.34
CA ILE A 37 -24.05 8.05 -7.22
C ILE A 37 -24.67 7.17 -6.12
N TYR A 38 -24.26 7.40 -4.88
CA TYR A 38 -24.69 6.65 -3.71
C TYR A 38 -24.84 7.54 -2.49
N GLN A 39 -25.91 7.29 -1.72
CA GLN A 39 -26.15 7.91 -0.42
C GLN A 39 -26.25 6.79 0.64
N ALA A 40 -25.34 6.82 1.62
CA ALA A 40 -25.46 5.97 2.79
C ALA A 40 -26.49 6.57 3.77
N GLY A 41 -27.12 5.72 4.59
CA GLY A 41 -28.16 6.16 5.53
C GLY A 41 -27.80 7.37 6.40
N PRO A 42 -26.57 7.44 6.99
CA PRO A 42 -26.15 8.57 7.83
C PRO A 42 -25.65 9.78 7.02
N TRP A 43 -25.61 9.74 5.68
CA TRP A 43 -25.10 10.86 4.88
C TRP A 43 -26.23 11.86 4.56
N LEU A 44 -25.90 13.14 4.69
CA LEU A 44 -26.82 14.22 4.39
C LEU A 44 -27.08 14.37 2.89
N TYR A 45 -26.06 14.06 2.06
CA TYR A 45 -26.12 14.19 0.61
C TYR A 45 -25.57 12.92 -0.07
N GLU A 46 -26.05 12.69 -1.29
CA GLU A 46 -25.47 11.69 -2.19
C GLU A 46 -24.05 12.06 -2.61
N ARG A 47 -23.22 11.04 -2.88
CA ARG A 47 -21.81 11.24 -3.25
C ARG A 47 -21.45 10.32 -4.40
N ARG A 48 -20.50 10.76 -5.21
CA ARG A 48 -19.88 9.96 -6.25
C ARG A 48 -19.07 8.83 -5.63
N VAL A 49 -19.33 7.61 -6.08
CA VAL A 49 -18.57 6.42 -5.72
C VAL A 49 -17.97 5.85 -6.98
N VAL A 50 -16.67 5.70 -7.00
CA VAL A 50 -15.97 4.95 -8.04
C VAL A 50 -15.73 3.52 -7.55
N CYS A 51 -15.87 2.56 -8.45
CA CYS A 51 -15.71 1.15 -8.13
C CYS A 51 -14.75 0.48 -9.10
N LYS A 52 -14.10 -0.56 -8.58
CA LYS A 52 -13.32 -1.53 -9.35
C LYS A 52 -13.87 -2.90 -9.02
N VAL A 53 -14.12 -3.70 -10.04
CA VAL A 53 -14.47 -5.12 -9.94
C VAL A 53 -13.33 -5.92 -10.58
N GLU A 54 -12.83 -6.89 -9.86
CA GLU A 54 -11.79 -7.80 -10.33
C GLU A 54 -12.31 -9.23 -10.30
N LYS A 55 -12.09 -9.95 -11.39
CA LYS A 55 -12.25 -11.39 -11.48
C LYS A 55 -10.86 -12.04 -11.48
N PRO A 56 -10.38 -12.46 -10.29
CA PRO A 56 -9.08 -13.11 -10.19
C PRO A 56 -9.14 -14.54 -10.71
N GLU A 57 -8.03 -14.98 -11.30
CA GLU A 57 -7.83 -16.36 -11.71
C GLU A 57 -8.04 -17.31 -10.52
N ASN A 58 -8.74 -18.42 -10.76
CA ASN A 58 -9.00 -19.49 -9.77
C ASN A 58 -9.78 -19.07 -8.51
N GLN A 59 -10.52 -17.97 -8.53
CA GLN A 59 -11.43 -17.59 -7.46
C GLN A 59 -12.88 -17.58 -7.94
N MET A 60 -13.78 -18.14 -7.14
CA MET A 60 -15.22 -18.17 -7.44
C MET A 60 -15.93 -16.85 -7.13
N THR A 61 -15.26 -15.91 -6.44
CA THR A 61 -15.86 -14.66 -5.99
C THR A 61 -15.13 -13.47 -6.57
N ASP A 62 -15.92 -12.51 -7.09
CA ASP A 62 -15.39 -11.23 -7.54
C ASP A 62 -14.90 -10.38 -6.38
N MET A 63 -13.86 -9.60 -6.61
CA MET A 63 -13.31 -8.66 -5.64
C MET A 63 -13.77 -7.23 -5.96
N TYR A 64 -14.35 -6.57 -4.97
CA TYR A 64 -14.88 -5.21 -5.13
C TYR A 64 -14.04 -4.19 -4.35
N THR A 65 -13.79 -3.06 -4.97
CA THR A 65 -13.19 -1.88 -4.31
C THR A 65 -14.06 -0.67 -4.56
N PHE A 66 -14.54 -0.02 -3.49
CA PHE A 66 -15.38 1.18 -3.57
C PHE A 66 -14.70 2.37 -2.91
N ILE A 67 -14.60 3.49 -3.62
CA ILE A 67 -14.00 4.74 -3.14
C ILE A 67 -15.01 5.88 -3.32
N VAL A 68 -15.27 6.60 -2.24
CA VAL A 68 -16.06 7.83 -2.28
C VAL A 68 -15.13 8.99 -2.62
N THR A 69 -15.52 9.83 -3.55
CA THR A 69 -14.68 10.93 -4.02
C THR A 69 -15.52 12.14 -4.45
N ASN A 70 -14.91 13.32 -4.37
CA ASN A 70 -15.39 14.55 -4.99
C ASN A 70 -14.53 14.97 -6.21
N MET A 71 -13.53 14.16 -6.58
CA MET A 71 -12.66 14.40 -7.73
C MET A 71 -13.40 14.02 -9.03
N GLU A 72 -13.19 14.79 -10.10
CA GLU A 72 -13.84 14.58 -11.41
C GLU A 72 -13.06 13.65 -12.36
N SER A 73 -11.89 13.17 -11.94
CA SER A 73 -11.03 12.27 -12.74
C SER A 73 -11.71 10.93 -13.05
N SER A 74 -11.20 10.21 -14.04
CA SER A 74 -11.74 8.91 -14.44
C SER A 74 -11.68 7.87 -13.30
N PRO A 75 -12.63 6.93 -13.23
CA PRO A 75 -12.66 5.89 -12.21
C PRO A 75 -11.37 5.10 -12.11
N GLU A 76 -10.80 4.72 -13.23
CA GLU A 76 -9.53 3.99 -13.30
C GLU A 76 -8.37 4.77 -12.67
N TYR A 77 -8.24 6.06 -13.02
CA TYR A 77 -7.20 6.93 -12.45
C TYR A 77 -7.37 7.05 -10.94
N LEU A 78 -8.59 7.29 -10.46
CA LEU A 78 -8.90 7.47 -9.04
C LEU A 78 -8.57 6.21 -8.22
N ILE A 79 -8.94 5.03 -8.73
CA ILE A 79 -8.61 3.76 -8.09
C ILE A 79 -7.08 3.57 -8.04
N LYS A 80 -6.38 3.78 -9.15
CA LYS A 80 -4.92 3.66 -9.20
C LYS A 80 -4.22 4.67 -8.28
N PHE A 81 -4.74 5.91 -8.22
CA PHE A 81 -4.26 6.95 -7.32
C PHE A 81 -4.43 6.55 -5.85
N TYR A 82 -5.62 6.07 -5.48
CA TYR A 82 -5.91 5.63 -4.12
C TYR A 82 -5.07 4.39 -3.72
N CYS A 83 -4.85 3.46 -4.62
CA CYS A 83 -4.01 2.28 -4.36
C CYS A 83 -2.56 2.65 -4.02
N LYS A 84 -2.05 3.82 -4.46
CA LYS A 84 -0.73 4.33 -4.05
C LYS A 84 -0.64 4.64 -2.56
N ARG A 85 -1.78 4.79 -1.85
CA ARG A 85 -1.83 4.90 -0.40
C ARG A 85 -1.19 3.70 0.31
N GLY A 86 -1.36 2.50 -0.24
CA GLY A 86 -0.71 1.29 0.30
C GLY A 86 0.82 1.39 0.33
N LEU A 87 1.43 2.10 -0.63
CA LEU A 87 2.86 2.38 -0.61
C LEU A 87 3.25 3.30 0.56
N MET A 88 2.44 4.33 0.83
CA MET A 88 2.66 5.22 1.98
C MET A 88 2.55 4.46 3.31
N GLU A 89 1.55 3.59 3.44
CA GLU A 89 1.38 2.75 4.63
C GLU A 89 2.59 1.81 4.84
N ASN A 90 3.13 1.25 3.77
CA ASN A 90 4.34 0.45 3.83
C ASN A 90 5.57 1.28 4.26
N PHE A 91 5.72 2.51 3.78
CA PHE A 91 6.78 3.42 4.21
C PHE A 91 6.66 3.79 5.68
N ILE A 92 5.44 4.10 6.15
CA ILE A 92 5.18 4.38 7.57
C ILE A 92 5.48 3.15 8.42
N LYS A 93 5.09 1.95 7.97
CA LYS A 93 5.38 0.70 8.66
C LYS A 93 6.89 0.43 8.72
N GLU A 94 7.61 0.60 7.62
CA GLU A 94 9.08 0.45 7.57
C GLU A 94 9.77 1.47 8.51
N SER A 95 9.28 2.71 8.55
CA SER A 95 9.79 3.74 9.44
C SER A 95 9.56 3.40 10.92
N LYS A 96 8.41 2.85 11.26
CA LYS A 96 8.11 2.42 12.64
C LYS A 96 9.01 1.27 13.10
N THR A 97 9.24 0.28 12.25
CA THR A 97 10.04 -0.90 12.62
C THR A 97 11.53 -0.67 12.47
N GLY A 98 11.96 0.03 11.42
CA GLY A 98 13.39 0.19 11.10
C GLY A 98 14.06 1.41 11.74
N PHE A 99 13.28 2.47 12.07
CA PHE A 99 13.78 3.73 12.65
C PHE A 99 13.12 4.10 13.98
N ASP A 100 12.33 3.19 14.54
CA ASP A 100 11.68 3.39 15.85
C ASP A 100 10.84 4.68 15.97
N PHE A 101 10.11 5.02 14.89
CA PHE A 101 9.23 6.19 14.85
C PHE A 101 8.13 6.17 15.92
N ALA A 102 7.77 4.98 16.40
CA ALA A 102 6.72 4.81 17.40
C ALA A 102 7.21 5.00 18.83
N SER A 103 8.53 5.03 19.06
CA SER A 103 9.12 5.21 20.40
C SER A 103 9.01 6.67 20.85
N VAL A 104 8.12 6.91 21.79
CA VAL A 104 7.88 8.20 22.42
C VAL A 104 8.60 8.20 23.76
N SER A 105 9.90 8.57 23.78
CA SER A 105 10.71 8.56 24.99
C SER A 105 10.91 9.94 25.63
N GLY A 106 10.35 10.98 25.02
CA GLY A 106 10.40 12.34 25.56
C GLY A 106 9.19 12.64 26.44
N HIS A 107 9.39 13.42 27.50
CA HIS A 107 8.33 13.84 28.42
C HIS A 107 7.46 14.98 27.86
N THR A 108 7.89 15.65 26.79
CA THR A 108 7.15 16.77 26.21
C THR A 108 6.81 16.53 24.75
N ARG A 109 5.71 17.16 24.28
CA ARG A 109 5.28 17.11 22.88
C ARG A 109 6.37 17.65 21.93
N ILE A 110 7.06 18.72 22.32
CA ILE A 110 8.10 19.37 21.51
C ILE A 110 9.28 18.43 21.29
N VAL A 111 9.76 17.78 22.35
CA VAL A 111 10.87 16.80 22.27
C VAL A 111 10.49 15.64 21.36
N ASN A 112 9.29 15.10 21.48
CA ASN A 112 8.82 14.01 20.62
C ASN A 112 8.64 14.45 19.17
N ALA A 113 8.17 15.67 18.91
CA ALA A 113 8.06 16.21 17.54
C ALA A 113 9.45 16.37 16.89
N ASN A 114 10.43 16.91 17.60
CA ASN A 114 11.80 17.04 17.11
C ASN A 114 12.42 15.65 16.82
N ARG A 115 12.19 14.70 17.71
CA ARG A 115 12.62 13.32 17.51
C ARG A 115 12.05 12.71 16.23
N LEU A 116 10.75 12.89 16.00
CA LEU A 116 10.09 12.42 14.79
C LEU A 116 10.71 13.04 13.53
N GLN A 117 11.07 14.33 13.55
CA GLN A 117 11.76 15.00 12.43
C GLN A 117 13.13 14.38 12.16
N ILE A 118 13.92 14.08 13.20
CA ILE A 118 15.23 13.43 13.06
C ILE A 118 15.08 12.03 12.47
N HIS A 119 14.11 11.26 12.94
CA HIS A 119 13.83 9.93 12.37
C HIS A 119 13.39 10.00 10.90
N ALA A 120 12.56 11.00 10.53
CA ALA A 120 12.15 11.22 9.14
C ALA A 120 13.36 11.57 8.26
N LEU A 121 14.27 12.40 8.74
CA LEU A 121 15.52 12.71 8.04
C LEU A 121 16.39 11.46 7.85
N ALA A 122 16.58 10.67 8.91
CA ALA A 122 17.34 9.43 8.86
C ALA A 122 16.73 8.43 7.84
N TYR A 123 15.40 8.33 7.79
CA TYR A 123 14.70 7.51 6.80
C TYR A 123 14.94 8.00 5.36
N ASN A 124 14.92 9.31 5.14
CA ASN A 124 15.19 9.89 3.81
C ASN A 124 16.65 9.65 3.37
N ILE A 125 17.61 9.82 4.28
CA ILE A 125 19.03 9.52 4.03
C ILE A 125 19.20 8.04 3.66
N PHE A 126 18.55 7.15 4.40
CA PHE A 126 18.57 5.72 4.08
C PHE A 126 17.95 5.42 2.71
N ASN A 127 16.87 6.09 2.33
CA ASN A 127 16.27 5.93 1.00
C ASN A 127 17.21 6.39 -0.12
N TRP A 128 17.95 7.47 0.08
CA TRP A 128 18.99 7.90 -0.86
C TRP A 128 20.12 6.87 -0.95
N PHE A 129 20.65 6.44 0.18
CA PHE A 129 21.65 5.39 0.24
C PHE A 129 21.21 4.13 -0.51
N ARG A 130 19.98 3.67 -0.24
CA ARG A 130 19.38 2.50 -0.90
C ARG A 130 19.32 2.66 -2.42
N ARG A 131 19.01 3.85 -2.91
CA ARG A 131 18.91 4.13 -4.36
C ARG A 131 20.26 4.31 -5.03
N LEU A 132 21.21 4.94 -4.37
CA LEU A 132 22.48 5.36 -4.96
C LEU A 132 23.59 4.30 -4.78
N ALA A 133 23.65 3.65 -3.62
CA ALA A 133 24.76 2.77 -3.26
C ALA A 133 24.44 1.27 -3.35
N LEU A 134 23.17 0.86 -3.23
CA LEU A 134 22.84 -0.56 -3.21
C LEU A 134 22.56 -1.14 -4.60
N SER A 135 22.87 -2.43 -4.77
CA SER A 135 22.55 -3.18 -5.99
C SER A 135 21.03 -3.29 -6.23
N ALA A 136 20.61 -3.55 -7.46
CA ALA A 136 19.20 -3.62 -7.84
C ALA A 136 18.38 -4.59 -6.97
N ASN A 137 18.96 -5.71 -6.60
CA ASN A 137 18.31 -6.72 -5.75
C ASN A 137 18.15 -6.25 -4.29
N MET A 138 19.08 -5.43 -3.79
CA MET A 138 19.03 -4.90 -2.42
C MET A 138 18.15 -3.65 -2.28
N ARG A 139 17.97 -2.88 -3.35
CA ARG A 139 17.14 -1.66 -3.35
C ARG A 139 15.70 -1.91 -2.92
N LYS A 140 15.15 -3.10 -3.20
CA LYS A 140 13.77 -3.48 -2.88
C LYS A 140 13.62 -4.07 -1.48
N GLN A 141 14.73 -4.33 -0.78
CA GLN A 141 14.69 -4.95 0.54
C GLN A 141 14.39 -3.94 1.64
N ARG A 142 13.78 -4.44 2.73
CA ARG A 142 13.49 -3.62 3.91
C ARG A 142 14.79 -3.26 4.63
N ILE A 143 14.74 -2.15 5.39
CA ILE A 143 15.90 -1.66 6.13
C ILE A 143 16.49 -2.72 7.08
N ASP A 144 15.64 -3.49 7.77
CA ASP A 144 16.11 -4.55 8.68
C ASP A 144 16.94 -5.60 7.96
N THR A 145 16.53 -5.97 6.75
CA THR A 145 17.26 -6.91 5.90
C THR A 145 18.57 -6.31 5.39
N VAL A 146 18.56 -5.02 5.01
CA VAL A 146 19.76 -4.32 4.59
C VAL A 146 20.75 -4.22 5.73
N ARG A 147 20.30 -3.85 6.94
CA ARG A 147 21.14 -3.82 8.15
C ARG A 147 21.74 -5.19 8.46
N LEU A 148 20.93 -6.25 8.37
CA LEU A 148 21.40 -7.61 8.63
C LEU A 148 22.50 -8.01 7.65
N LYS A 149 22.36 -7.66 6.38
CA LYS A 149 23.31 -8.06 5.33
C LYS A 149 24.57 -7.22 5.27
N LEU A 150 24.52 -5.95 5.64
CA LEU A 150 25.63 -5.01 5.50
C LEU A 150 26.33 -4.68 6.82
N LEU A 151 25.59 -4.63 7.94
CA LEU A 151 26.12 -4.15 9.21
C LEU A 151 26.23 -5.25 10.27
N LYS A 152 25.28 -6.19 10.30
CA LYS A 152 25.28 -7.29 11.29
C LYS A 152 25.91 -8.54 10.70
N ILE A 153 27.18 -8.45 10.32
CA ILE A 153 27.93 -9.60 9.83
C ILE A 153 28.43 -10.38 11.05
N ALA A 154 28.12 -11.66 11.13
CA ALA A 154 28.65 -12.54 12.17
C ALA A 154 30.15 -12.74 11.94
N VAL A 155 30.98 -12.40 12.94
CA VAL A 155 32.40 -12.59 12.92
C VAL A 155 32.76 -13.59 14.02
N LYS A 156 33.52 -14.62 13.66
CA LYS A 156 34.17 -15.56 14.63
C LYS A 156 35.62 -15.15 14.79
N VAL A 157 35.98 -14.68 15.98
CA VAL A 157 37.36 -14.40 16.32
C VAL A 157 38.02 -15.72 16.73
N ILE A 158 39.05 -16.15 16.01
CA ILE A 158 39.88 -17.33 16.38
C ILE A 158 41.20 -16.79 16.91
N LEU A 159 41.45 -16.98 18.19
CA LEU A 159 42.74 -16.74 18.78
C LEU A 159 43.63 -17.97 18.50
N GLN A 160 44.59 -17.80 17.61
CA GLN A 160 45.63 -18.82 17.42
C GLN A 160 46.69 -18.61 18.50
N GLN A 161 46.79 -19.52 19.47
CA GLN A 161 47.91 -19.55 20.38
C GLN A 161 49.12 -19.95 19.55
N GLY A 162 50.09 -19.05 19.44
CA GLY A 162 51.39 -19.36 18.86
C GLY A 162 52.09 -20.42 19.71
N ILE A 163 52.68 -21.40 19.04
CA ILE A 163 53.56 -22.42 19.60
C ILE A 163 54.87 -21.74 19.99
#